data_66ccabefca35630bc390ce9cb7a770ee
#
_entry.id   66ccabefca35630bc390ce9cb7a770ee
#
_cell.length_a   1.000
_cell.length_b   1.000
_cell.length_c   1.000
_cell.angle_alpha   90.00
_cell.angle_beta   90.00
_cell.angle_gamma   90.00
#
_symmetry.space_group_name_H-M   'P 1'
#
loop_
_entity.id
_entity.type
_entity.pdbx_description
1 polymer ?
#
loop_
_entity_poly.entity_id
_entity_poly.type
_entity_poly.pdbx_seq_one_letter_code
_entity_poly.pdbx_strand_id
1 'polypeptide(L)'
;MEPAATSDPATDVDEPSPDPTTDVEILVVGAGITGLYQLYTAREAGFSVQLLEAGDGVGGTWYWNRYPGARFDSESYTYAYLFSRELFEEWVWEEHFAEQPEIERYLNHVVDRFDLRRHLRFGATVTAAVYDEPSGTWTVTLRDGTAICARYLVGATGVLSVPYFPAVSGREDFRGEQYHTGQWPTTPVDFAGKRVAVIGTGSSGVQIVPVIADEVASLTVYQRTANWCTPLNNGPITPEEQAQLRADFDAIRDVLDTSATGFLHTPSDRATFDDSEDQRRAFYEEMWNRPGFGKLISHYSDVMTDETANAQWCEFVAEKVRGLVDDPATAERLIPKDHRFGEKRPPFVNGYYETFNRPNVSLVALAATPIVRMTETGIETAEGVQEIDIVVWATGFDFGTGALARMGIRGRDGVALTDHWADGPKTFLGVQTTGFPNFFFPGGPHAAAGNNPRYNGDQVEFVTETLVYLRDHEYDVIEVTPAAEARWTEMVDSGAQYSSFGKISYYFGSNIPGKPRKYLLNSGGRPKLFKEIDRVRATAYEAFRLSRSG
;
A
#
# COMPACT_ATOMS: atom_id res chain seq x y z
N MET A 1 0.57 -17.49 57.40
CA MET A 1 -0.75 -17.58 56.78
C MET A 1 -0.68 -16.66 55.57
N GLU A 2 -0.30 -17.23 54.42
CA GLU A 2 -0.36 -16.55 53.14
C GLU A 2 -1.79 -16.60 52.57
N PRO A 3 -2.29 -15.56 51.91
CA PRO A 3 -3.55 -15.65 51.20
C PRO A 3 -3.33 -16.30 49.83
N ALA A 4 -4.13 -17.29 49.53
CA ALA A 4 -4.20 -18.03 48.30
C ALA A 4 -4.55 -17.11 47.11
N ALA A 5 -3.77 -17.22 46.02
CA ALA A 5 -4.11 -16.63 44.75
C ALA A 5 -5.33 -17.34 44.15
N THR A 6 -6.38 -16.57 43.89
CA THR A 6 -7.54 -17.01 43.11
C THR A 6 -7.16 -16.91 41.64
N SER A 7 -6.97 -18.04 40.97
CA SER A 7 -6.89 -18.16 39.52
C SER A 7 -8.31 -17.90 38.94
N ASP A 8 -8.43 -16.83 38.17
CA ASP A 8 -9.56 -16.62 37.25
C ASP A 8 -9.56 -17.74 36.20
N PRO A 9 -10.67 -18.44 35.95
CA PRO A 9 -10.72 -19.39 34.85
C PRO A 9 -10.80 -18.60 33.53
N ALA A 10 -9.75 -18.69 32.72
CA ALA A 10 -9.83 -18.36 31.30
C ALA A 10 -11.03 -19.16 30.73
N THR A 11 -12.05 -18.45 30.27
CA THR A 11 -13.13 -19.05 29.50
C THR A 11 -12.52 -19.57 28.21
N ASP A 12 -12.31 -20.89 28.16
CA ASP A 12 -12.15 -21.62 26.89
C ASP A 12 -13.41 -21.33 26.07
N VAL A 13 -13.30 -20.42 25.12
CA VAL A 13 -14.31 -20.26 24.08
C VAL A 13 -14.11 -21.48 23.19
N ASP A 14 -15.01 -22.45 23.25
CA ASP A 14 -15.04 -23.60 22.34
C ASP A 14 -14.91 -23.08 20.90
N GLU A 15 -13.86 -23.46 20.21
CA GLU A 15 -13.74 -23.17 18.77
C GLU A 15 -14.93 -23.83 18.05
N PRO A 16 -15.64 -23.08 17.20
CA PRO A 16 -16.77 -23.64 16.46
C PRO A 16 -16.28 -24.83 15.63
N SER A 17 -17.03 -25.93 15.67
CA SER A 17 -16.74 -27.14 14.89
C SER A 17 -16.81 -26.77 13.40
N PRO A 18 -15.80 -27.05 12.57
CA PRO A 18 -15.86 -26.73 11.15
C PRO A 18 -17.04 -27.44 10.49
N ASP A 19 -17.65 -26.77 9.50
CA ASP A 19 -18.61 -27.37 8.58
C ASP A 19 -17.98 -28.65 8.00
N PRO A 20 -18.65 -29.82 8.05
CA PRO A 20 -18.05 -31.08 7.58
C PRO A 20 -17.60 -31.07 6.12
N THR A 21 -17.93 -30.02 5.35
CA THR A 21 -17.53 -29.83 3.95
C THR A 21 -16.33 -28.90 3.74
N THR A 22 -15.84 -28.25 4.80
CA THR A 22 -14.73 -27.29 4.73
C THR A 22 -13.66 -27.56 5.78
N ASP A 23 -12.40 -27.25 5.47
CA ASP A 23 -11.30 -27.29 6.43
C ASP A 23 -11.37 -26.07 7.40
N VAL A 24 -11.78 -24.90 6.85
CA VAL A 24 -12.03 -23.66 7.60
C VAL A 24 -13.20 -22.90 6.97
N GLU A 25 -13.90 -22.07 7.74
CA GLU A 25 -14.95 -21.21 7.19
C GLU A 25 -14.34 -20.07 6.35
N ILE A 26 -13.30 -19.42 6.87
CA ILE A 26 -12.66 -18.28 6.21
C ILE A 26 -11.18 -18.56 5.98
N LEU A 27 -10.74 -18.47 4.72
CA LEU A 27 -9.32 -18.52 4.36
C LEU A 27 -8.87 -17.13 3.91
N VAL A 28 -7.93 -16.55 4.66
CA VAL A 28 -7.34 -15.24 4.35
C VAL A 28 -5.99 -15.43 3.67
N VAL A 29 -5.68 -14.67 2.62
CA VAL A 29 -4.40 -14.72 1.92
C VAL A 29 -3.69 -13.39 2.04
N GLY A 30 -2.53 -13.40 2.72
CA GLY A 30 -1.65 -12.25 2.96
C GLY A 30 -1.63 -11.79 4.41
N ALA A 31 -0.45 -11.83 5.06
CA ALA A 31 -0.22 -11.41 6.45
C ALA A 31 0.26 -9.95 6.57
N GLY A 32 -0.24 -9.07 5.70
CA GLY A 32 -0.09 -7.62 5.84
C GLY A 32 -1.13 -7.04 6.80
N ILE A 33 -1.11 -5.70 6.95
CA ILE A 33 -2.00 -4.97 7.86
C ILE A 33 -3.50 -5.29 7.64
N THR A 34 -3.92 -5.49 6.39
CA THR A 34 -5.31 -5.82 6.05
C THR A 34 -5.67 -7.24 6.46
N GLY A 35 -4.81 -8.23 6.13
CA GLY A 35 -5.08 -9.64 6.42
C GLY A 35 -5.02 -9.96 7.91
N LEU A 36 -4.10 -9.34 8.65
CA LEU A 36 -4.04 -9.49 10.11
C LEU A 36 -5.30 -8.94 10.79
N TYR A 37 -5.82 -7.81 10.29
CA TYR A 37 -7.06 -7.26 10.82
C TYR A 37 -8.28 -8.13 10.45
N GLN A 38 -8.32 -8.66 9.22
CA GLN A 38 -9.37 -9.61 8.82
C GLN A 38 -9.34 -10.90 9.65
N LEU A 39 -8.15 -11.44 9.93
CA LEU A 39 -8.00 -12.59 10.82
C LEU A 39 -8.53 -12.28 12.23
N TYR A 40 -8.15 -11.12 12.78
CA TYR A 40 -8.61 -10.69 14.09
C TYR A 40 -10.14 -10.56 14.15
N THR A 41 -10.74 -9.79 13.25
CA THR A 41 -12.19 -9.54 13.26
C THR A 41 -13.02 -10.79 12.99
N ALA A 42 -12.56 -11.67 12.11
CA ALA A 42 -13.22 -12.94 11.80
C ALA A 42 -13.22 -13.88 13.03
N ARG A 43 -12.08 -13.96 13.74
CA ARG A 43 -11.97 -14.75 14.96
C ARG A 43 -12.85 -14.20 16.08
N GLU A 44 -12.83 -12.88 16.31
CA GLU A 44 -13.70 -12.24 17.31
C GLU A 44 -15.19 -12.44 16.99
N ALA A 45 -15.53 -12.56 15.71
CA ALA A 45 -16.89 -12.89 15.27
C ALA A 45 -17.24 -14.40 15.40
N GLY A 46 -16.31 -15.25 15.86
CA GLY A 46 -16.51 -16.67 16.13
C GLY A 46 -16.42 -17.57 14.91
N PHE A 47 -15.77 -17.14 13.81
CA PHE A 47 -15.50 -18.00 12.66
C PHE A 47 -14.22 -18.82 12.84
N SER A 48 -14.22 -20.05 12.30
CA SER A 48 -12.98 -20.77 12.07
C SER A 48 -12.22 -20.11 10.92
N VAL A 49 -10.95 -19.71 11.17
CA VAL A 49 -10.19 -18.91 10.22
C VAL A 49 -8.73 -19.33 10.17
N GLN A 50 -8.17 -19.38 8.96
CA GLN A 50 -6.73 -19.55 8.71
C GLN A 50 -6.22 -18.44 7.81
N LEU A 51 -5.00 -17.98 8.05
CA LEU A 51 -4.31 -17.00 7.21
C LEU A 51 -3.05 -17.61 6.59
N LEU A 52 -2.92 -17.46 5.27
CA LEU A 52 -1.77 -17.90 4.47
C LEU A 52 -0.87 -16.71 4.12
N GLU A 53 0.44 -16.87 4.31
CA GLU A 53 1.44 -15.89 3.90
C GLU A 53 2.52 -16.57 3.06
N ALA A 54 2.89 -15.94 1.95
CA ALA A 54 3.92 -16.45 1.04
C ALA A 54 5.34 -16.33 1.62
N GLY A 55 5.57 -15.34 2.47
CA GLY A 55 6.83 -15.14 3.20
C GLY A 55 6.90 -15.97 4.48
N ASP A 56 8.02 -15.81 5.19
CA ASP A 56 8.29 -16.52 6.44
C ASP A 56 7.94 -15.69 7.68
N GLY A 57 7.31 -14.52 7.50
CA GLY A 57 6.95 -13.60 8.56
C GLY A 57 5.77 -12.70 8.24
N VAL A 58 5.26 -12.03 9.28
CA VAL A 58 4.17 -11.05 9.15
C VAL A 58 4.69 -9.69 8.74
N GLY A 59 3.82 -8.88 8.11
CA GLY A 59 4.13 -7.50 7.79
C GLY A 59 3.69 -7.06 6.39
N GLY A 60 3.48 -7.99 5.46
CA GLY A 60 3.13 -7.66 4.07
C GLY A 60 4.17 -6.70 3.46
N THR A 61 3.77 -5.48 3.11
CA THR A 61 4.70 -4.45 2.60
C THR A 61 5.93 -4.30 3.50
N TRP A 62 5.79 -4.33 4.80
CA TRP A 62 6.87 -4.12 5.77
C TRP A 62 7.72 -5.37 6.03
N TYR A 63 7.27 -6.53 5.64
CA TYR A 63 8.07 -7.75 5.56
C TYR A 63 8.93 -7.77 4.29
N TRP A 64 8.39 -7.35 3.14
CA TRP A 64 9.05 -7.47 1.84
C TRP A 64 9.93 -6.26 1.49
N ASN A 65 9.56 -5.03 1.90
CA ASN A 65 10.24 -3.79 1.56
C ASN A 65 11.15 -3.35 2.71
N ARG A 66 12.17 -4.14 3.01
CA ARG A 66 13.13 -3.88 4.09
C ARG A 66 14.44 -3.26 3.61
N TYR A 67 14.42 -2.58 2.46
CA TYR A 67 15.57 -1.83 1.96
C TYR A 67 15.95 -0.70 2.92
N PRO A 68 17.26 -0.30 2.97
CA PRO A 68 17.71 0.78 3.85
C PRO A 68 16.92 2.08 3.66
N GLY A 69 16.43 2.65 4.75
CA GLY A 69 15.61 3.86 4.73
C GLY A 69 14.14 3.68 4.37
N ALA A 70 13.66 2.43 4.21
CA ALA A 70 12.25 2.15 3.99
C ALA A 70 11.42 2.64 5.18
N ARG A 71 10.45 3.53 4.91
CA ARG A 71 9.54 4.09 5.92
C ARG A 71 8.23 4.52 5.31
N PHE A 72 7.19 4.65 6.12
CA PHE A 72 5.99 5.34 5.70
C PHE A 72 6.14 6.86 5.91
N ASP A 73 5.22 7.60 5.36
CA ASP A 73 5.17 9.05 5.41
C ASP A 73 3.80 9.60 5.86
N SER A 74 2.95 8.74 6.40
CA SER A 74 1.89 9.08 7.35
C SER A 74 2.43 8.95 8.77
N GLU A 75 1.81 9.65 9.72
CA GLU A 75 2.23 9.61 11.12
C GLU A 75 2.09 8.18 11.67
N SER A 76 3.08 7.73 12.43
CA SER A 76 3.17 6.38 12.99
C SER A 76 1.90 5.96 13.73
N TYR A 77 1.40 6.85 14.60
CA TYR A 77 0.21 6.62 15.42
C TYR A 77 -1.10 6.66 14.63
N THR A 78 -1.13 7.18 13.39
CA THR A 78 -2.29 7.12 12.49
C THR A 78 -2.26 5.90 11.58
N TYR A 79 -1.07 5.36 11.34
CA TYR A 79 -0.88 4.12 10.59
C TYR A 79 -1.12 2.86 11.44
N ALA A 80 -1.16 2.99 12.76
CA ALA A 80 -1.44 1.92 13.73
C ALA A 80 -2.89 1.45 13.65
N TYR A 81 -3.18 0.26 14.21
CA TYR A 81 -4.55 -0.16 14.49
C TYR A 81 -5.15 0.67 15.64
N LEU A 82 -6.42 1.06 15.50
CA LEU A 82 -7.16 1.84 16.49
C LEU A 82 -8.38 1.08 17.03
N PHE A 83 -8.48 -0.21 16.76
CA PHE A 83 -9.58 -1.03 17.30
C PHE A 83 -9.41 -1.36 18.79
N SER A 84 -8.20 -1.20 19.34
CA SER A 84 -7.93 -1.38 20.78
C SER A 84 -7.16 -0.17 21.32
N ARG A 85 -7.72 0.45 22.35
CA ARG A 85 -7.07 1.52 23.13
C ARG A 85 -5.83 0.97 23.84
N GLU A 86 -5.93 -0.22 24.45
CA GLU A 86 -4.84 -0.85 25.19
C GLU A 86 -3.63 -1.08 24.27
N LEU A 87 -3.84 -1.59 23.05
CA LEU A 87 -2.79 -1.73 22.06
C LEU A 87 -2.11 -0.40 21.73
N PHE A 88 -2.90 0.66 21.54
CA PHE A 88 -2.38 2.00 21.26
C PHE A 88 -1.57 2.57 22.43
N GLU A 89 -1.99 2.32 23.67
CA GLU A 89 -1.30 2.79 24.87
C GLU A 89 -0.05 1.97 25.21
N GLU A 90 -0.02 0.66 24.88
CA GLU A 90 1.10 -0.24 25.11
C GLU A 90 2.27 0.05 24.18
N TRP A 91 1.99 0.42 22.90
CA TRP A 91 3.03 0.65 21.93
C TRP A 91 3.61 2.06 22.00
N VAL A 92 4.93 2.17 21.95
CA VAL A 92 5.67 3.44 21.96
C VAL A 92 6.37 3.59 20.61
N TRP A 93 5.91 4.53 19.80
CA TRP A 93 6.58 4.85 18.54
C TRP A 93 7.81 5.71 18.80
N GLU A 94 8.93 5.37 18.16
CA GLU A 94 10.21 6.08 18.31
C GLU A 94 10.20 7.41 17.53
N GLU A 95 9.59 7.41 16.33
CA GLU A 95 9.56 8.55 15.41
C GLU A 95 8.14 8.83 14.89
N HIS A 96 7.91 10.10 14.48
CA HIS A 96 6.64 10.48 13.87
C HIS A 96 6.34 9.70 12.58
N PHE A 97 7.38 9.31 11.83
CA PHE A 97 7.29 8.52 10.60
C PHE A 97 8.25 7.34 10.70
N ALA A 98 7.79 6.26 11.26
CA ALA A 98 8.61 5.10 11.62
C ALA A 98 9.25 4.41 10.42
N GLU A 99 10.43 3.84 10.66
CA GLU A 99 11.12 2.97 9.71
C GLU A 99 10.54 1.55 9.69
N GLN A 100 10.82 0.85 8.60
CA GLN A 100 10.39 -0.53 8.37
C GLN A 100 10.62 -1.47 9.56
N PRO A 101 11.79 -1.49 10.22
CA PRO A 101 12.02 -2.43 11.32
C PRO A 101 11.07 -2.21 12.51
N GLU A 102 10.72 -0.96 12.80
CA GLU A 102 9.78 -0.65 13.87
C GLU A 102 8.36 -1.07 13.50
N ILE A 103 7.95 -0.83 12.25
CA ILE A 103 6.62 -1.22 11.78
C ILE A 103 6.47 -2.74 11.78
N GLU A 104 7.50 -3.49 11.38
CA GLU A 104 7.51 -4.95 11.43
C GLU A 104 7.42 -5.46 12.87
N ARG A 105 8.16 -4.83 13.81
CA ARG A 105 8.05 -5.14 15.26
C ARG A 105 6.64 -4.89 15.78
N TYR A 106 6.03 -3.77 15.40
CA TYR A 106 4.64 -3.43 15.78
C TYR A 106 3.66 -4.51 15.30
N LEU A 107 3.73 -4.92 14.03
CA LEU A 107 2.82 -5.93 13.50
C LEU A 107 3.03 -7.31 14.13
N ASN A 108 4.27 -7.68 14.47
CA ASN A 108 4.56 -8.88 15.25
C ASN A 108 3.99 -8.78 16.67
N HIS A 109 4.12 -7.61 17.33
CA HIS A 109 3.51 -7.37 18.63
C HIS A 109 1.98 -7.54 18.59
N VAL A 110 1.31 -7.01 17.56
CA VAL A 110 -0.14 -7.21 17.38
C VAL A 110 -0.49 -8.70 17.26
N VAL A 111 0.26 -9.44 16.44
CA VAL A 111 0.01 -10.88 16.26
C VAL A 111 0.16 -11.66 17.57
N ASP A 112 1.19 -11.34 18.36
CA ASP A 112 1.44 -12.02 19.65
C ASP A 112 0.43 -11.56 20.73
N ARG A 113 0.12 -10.26 20.78
CA ARG A 113 -0.81 -9.66 21.74
C ARG A 113 -2.22 -10.23 21.65
N PHE A 114 -2.68 -10.55 20.44
CA PHE A 114 -4.01 -11.09 20.19
C PHE A 114 -4.01 -12.59 19.88
N ASP A 115 -2.90 -13.31 20.14
CA ASP A 115 -2.77 -14.75 19.90
C ASP A 115 -3.21 -15.18 18.50
N LEU A 116 -2.79 -14.40 17.49
CA LEU A 116 -3.12 -14.69 16.08
C LEU A 116 -2.16 -15.69 15.43
N ARG A 117 -0.95 -15.86 16.00
CA ARG A 117 0.14 -16.63 15.37
C ARG A 117 -0.23 -18.07 15.05
N ARG A 118 -1.04 -18.72 15.89
CA ARG A 118 -1.49 -20.10 15.69
C ARG A 118 -2.39 -20.29 14.46
N HIS A 119 -2.97 -19.21 13.95
CA HIS A 119 -3.82 -19.22 12.76
C HIS A 119 -3.06 -18.87 11.47
N LEU A 120 -1.74 -18.59 11.55
CA LEU A 120 -0.91 -18.23 10.41
C LEU A 120 -0.14 -19.47 9.89
N ARG A 121 -0.14 -19.61 8.56
CA ARG A 121 0.74 -20.54 7.84
C ARG A 121 1.65 -19.75 6.92
N PHE A 122 2.95 -19.79 7.21
CA PHE A 122 4.00 -19.15 6.42
C PHE A 122 4.51 -20.05 5.30
N GLY A 123 5.27 -19.50 4.34
CA GLY A 123 5.76 -20.22 3.16
C GLY A 123 4.65 -20.75 2.25
N ALA A 124 3.42 -20.24 2.43
CA ALA A 124 2.19 -20.75 1.83
C ALA A 124 1.77 -19.90 0.60
N THR A 125 2.49 -20.06 -0.51
CA THR A 125 2.16 -19.36 -1.75
C THR A 125 0.97 -20.01 -2.43
N VAL A 126 -0.13 -19.26 -2.59
CA VAL A 126 -1.31 -19.70 -3.35
C VAL A 126 -1.00 -19.68 -4.85
N THR A 127 -1.30 -20.77 -5.55
CA THR A 127 -1.10 -20.94 -7.00
C THR A 127 -2.40 -21.13 -7.78
N ALA A 128 -3.46 -21.57 -7.11
CA ALA A 128 -4.81 -21.66 -7.67
C ALA A 128 -5.86 -21.49 -6.58
N ALA A 129 -7.00 -20.93 -6.94
CA ALA A 129 -8.21 -20.89 -6.12
C ALA A 129 -9.40 -21.13 -7.04
N VAL A 130 -10.13 -22.22 -6.85
CA VAL A 130 -11.23 -22.63 -7.74
C VAL A 130 -12.51 -22.75 -6.94
N TYR A 131 -13.54 -22.04 -7.41
CA TYR A 131 -14.88 -22.12 -6.82
C TYR A 131 -15.60 -23.38 -7.26
N ASP A 132 -16.15 -24.12 -6.31
CA ASP A 132 -17.03 -25.27 -6.55
C ASP A 132 -18.48 -24.83 -6.33
N GLU A 133 -19.25 -24.79 -7.42
CA GLU A 133 -20.61 -24.26 -7.38
C GLU A 133 -21.59 -25.14 -6.58
N PRO A 134 -21.54 -26.51 -6.67
CA PRO A 134 -22.42 -27.34 -5.89
C PRO A 134 -22.27 -27.20 -4.38
N SER A 135 -21.05 -27.10 -3.87
CA SER A 135 -20.78 -26.96 -2.42
C SER A 135 -20.76 -25.51 -1.95
N GLY A 136 -20.66 -24.53 -2.85
CA GLY A 136 -20.50 -23.13 -2.50
C GLY A 136 -19.16 -22.79 -1.85
N THR A 137 -18.10 -23.57 -2.13
CA THR A 137 -16.79 -23.48 -1.48
C THR A 137 -15.65 -23.18 -2.44
N TRP A 138 -14.52 -22.78 -1.90
CA TRP A 138 -13.27 -22.56 -2.61
C TRP A 138 -12.26 -23.66 -2.29
N THR A 139 -11.69 -24.28 -3.31
CA THR A 139 -10.49 -25.11 -3.18
C THR A 139 -9.27 -24.27 -3.52
N VAL A 140 -8.41 -24.02 -2.53
CA VAL A 140 -7.19 -23.23 -2.67
C VAL A 140 -5.99 -24.15 -2.66
N THR A 141 -5.18 -24.09 -3.73
CA THR A 141 -3.98 -24.91 -3.90
C THR A 141 -2.73 -24.07 -3.66
N LEU A 142 -1.83 -24.60 -2.85
CA LEU A 142 -0.54 -23.99 -2.55
C LEU A 142 0.55 -24.51 -3.52
N ARG A 143 1.68 -23.83 -3.55
CA ARG A 143 2.85 -24.22 -4.38
C ARG A 143 3.39 -25.61 -4.04
N ASP A 144 3.29 -26.06 -2.80
CA ASP A 144 3.71 -27.39 -2.34
C ASP A 144 2.71 -28.51 -2.69
N GLY A 145 1.60 -28.17 -3.35
CA GLY A 145 0.54 -29.10 -3.72
C GLY A 145 -0.55 -29.29 -2.65
N THR A 146 -0.42 -28.68 -1.47
CA THR A 146 -1.47 -28.72 -0.44
C THR A 146 -2.73 -28.03 -0.99
N ALA A 147 -3.90 -28.66 -0.78
CA ALA A 147 -5.21 -28.07 -1.05
C ALA A 147 -5.93 -27.80 0.28
N ILE A 148 -6.61 -26.67 0.36
CA ILE A 148 -7.43 -26.25 1.50
C ILE A 148 -8.81 -25.88 0.98
N CYS A 149 -9.85 -26.41 1.61
CA CYS A 149 -11.23 -26.09 1.28
C CYS A 149 -11.77 -25.04 2.27
N ALA A 150 -12.33 -23.95 1.74
CA ALA A 150 -12.91 -22.89 2.55
C ALA A 150 -14.23 -22.38 1.98
N ARG A 151 -15.16 -21.99 2.83
CA ARG A 151 -16.42 -21.39 2.38
C ARG A 151 -16.20 -19.99 1.82
N TYR A 152 -15.41 -19.19 2.51
CA TYR A 152 -15.10 -17.80 2.13
C TYR A 152 -13.61 -17.64 1.89
N LEU A 153 -13.26 -17.03 0.76
CA LEU A 153 -11.88 -16.67 0.41
C LEU A 153 -11.69 -15.16 0.51
N VAL A 154 -10.70 -14.73 1.28
CA VAL A 154 -10.35 -13.30 1.43
C VAL A 154 -8.94 -13.05 0.90
N GLY A 155 -8.83 -12.37 -0.23
CA GLY A 155 -7.57 -11.97 -0.85
C GLY A 155 -7.04 -10.64 -0.30
N ALA A 156 -6.43 -10.64 0.88
CA ALA A 156 -5.82 -9.46 1.51
C ALA A 156 -4.36 -9.23 1.04
N THR A 157 -4.12 -9.40 -0.25
CA THR A 157 -2.78 -9.47 -0.86
C THR A 157 -2.10 -8.12 -1.06
N GLY A 158 -2.81 -7.01 -0.81
CA GLY A 158 -2.32 -5.65 -1.02
C GLY A 158 -2.19 -5.27 -2.51
N VAL A 159 -1.94 -3.98 -2.75
CA VAL A 159 -1.87 -3.40 -4.11
C VAL A 159 -0.44 -3.18 -4.61
N LEU A 160 0.57 -3.31 -3.74
CA LEU A 160 2.01 -3.10 -4.02
C LEU A 160 2.82 -4.36 -3.64
N SER A 161 2.37 -5.54 -4.07
CA SER A 161 2.96 -6.82 -3.66
C SER A 161 3.72 -7.54 -4.76
N VAL A 162 3.51 -7.15 -6.02
CA VAL A 162 4.15 -7.77 -7.18
C VAL A 162 5.19 -6.84 -7.78
N PRO A 163 6.49 -7.10 -7.56
CA PRO A 163 7.57 -6.30 -8.13
C PRO A 163 7.53 -6.27 -9.66
N TYR A 164 7.83 -5.10 -10.23
CA TYR A 164 7.96 -4.90 -11.66
C TYR A 164 9.42 -4.71 -12.05
N PHE A 165 9.89 -5.57 -12.93
CA PHE A 165 11.20 -5.42 -13.55
C PHE A 165 11.00 -4.98 -15.01
N PRO A 166 11.59 -3.86 -15.45
CA PRO A 166 11.54 -3.47 -16.83
C PRO A 166 12.29 -4.48 -17.70
N ALA A 167 11.87 -4.61 -18.96
CA ALA A 167 12.55 -5.46 -19.93
C ALA A 167 13.87 -4.79 -20.36
N VAL A 168 14.95 -5.14 -19.67
CA VAL A 168 16.32 -4.71 -20.01
C VAL A 168 17.09 -5.92 -20.52
N SER A 169 17.60 -5.83 -21.75
CA SER A 169 18.40 -6.92 -22.34
C SER A 169 19.65 -7.20 -21.52
N GLY A 170 20.06 -8.47 -21.40
CA GLY A 170 21.27 -8.87 -20.68
C GLY A 170 21.17 -8.83 -19.16
N ARG A 171 19.97 -8.60 -18.59
CA ARG A 171 19.79 -8.60 -17.15
C ARG A 171 20.23 -9.92 -16.51
N GLU A 172 19.96 -11.04 -17.18
CA GLU A 172 20.30 -12.38 -16.71
C GLU A 172 21.82 -12.69 -16.84
N ASP A 173 22.56 -11.90 -17.66
CA ASP A 173 23.99 -12.07 -17.86
C ASP A 173 24.82 -11.34 -16.78
N PHE A 174 24.21 -10.39 -16.07
CA PHE A 174 24.90 -9.60 -15.06
C PHE A 174 25.32 -10.47 -13.87
N ARG A 175 26.61 -10.44 -13.54
CA ARG A 175 27.23 -11.28 -12.49
C ARG A 175 27.29 -10.61 -11.13
N GLY A 176 26.97 -9.32 -11.04
CA GLY A 176 26.84 -8.63 -9.75
C GLY A 176 25.54 -8.97 -9.05
N GLU A 177 25.33 -8.36 -7.91
CA GLU A 177 24.14 -8.58 -7.09
C GLU A 177 22.97 -7.73 -7.61
N GLN A 178 21.75 -8.27 -7.56
CA GLN A 178 20.54 -7.58 -7.99
C GLN A 178 19.46 -7.71 -6.92
N TYR A 179 18.94 -6.56 -6.48
CA TYR A 179 17.88 -6.49 -5.48
C TYR A 179 16.71 -5.64 -5.97
N HIS A 180 15.49 -6.10 -5.71
CA HIS A 180 14.31 -5.27 -5.91
C HIS A 180 13.81 -4.75 -4.58
N THR A 181 13.48 -3.45 -4.48
CA THR A 181 13.01 -2.84 -3.21
C THR A 181 11.79 -3.53 -2.61
N GLY A 182 10.94 -4.16 -3.42
CA GLY A 182 9.76 -4.94 -2.98
C GLY A 182 10.02 -6.42 -2.72
N GLN A 183 11.27 -6.89 -2.80
CA GLN A 183 11.70 -8.26 -2.49
C GLN A 183 13.11 -8.21 -1.89
N TRP A 184 13.28 -7.38 -0.88
CA TRP A 184 14.58 -7.20 -0.23
C TRP A 184 14.93 -8.42 0.62
N PRO A 185 16.22 -8.88 0.62
CA PRO A 185 16.61 -10.03 1.43
C PRO A 185 16.47 -9.75 2.93
N THR A 186 16.27 -10.79 3.70
CA THR A 186 16.25 -10.74 5.18
C THR A 186 17.64 -10.62 5.78
N THR A 187 18.68 -10.99 5.01
CA THR A 187 20.08 -10.80 5.39
C THR A 187 20.55 -9.40 4.99
N PRO A 188 21.40 -8.74 5.80
CA PRO A 188 21.97 -7.45 5.44
C PRO A 188 22.71 -7.50 4.10
N VAL A 189 22.51 -6.47 3.26
CA VAL A 189 23.29 -6.25 2.04
C VAL A 189 24.50 -5.38 2.37
N ASP A 190 25.68 -5.81 1.97
CA ASP A 190 26.93 -5.06 2.18
C ASP A 190 27.18 -4.08 1.02
N PHE A 191 27.00 -2.80 1.28
CA PHE A 191 27.24 -1.71 0.34
C PHE A 191 28.66 -1.12 0.44
N ALA A 192 29.44 -1.47 1.47
CA ALA A 192 30.73 -0.84 1.75
C ALA A 192 31.71 -0.97 0.58
N GLY A 193 32.09 0.17 0.01
CA GLY A 193 33.04 0.24 -1.10
C GLY A 193 32.54 -0.31 -2.44
N LYS A 194 31.24 -0.59 -2.60
CA LYS A 194 30.63 -1.09 -3.84
C LYS A 194 30.27 0.03 -4.80
N ARG A 195 30.25 -0.29 -6.08
CA ARG A 195 29.68 0.56 -7.14
C ARG A 195 28.22 0.17 -7.30
N VAL A 196 27.31 1.08 -6.95
CA VAL A 196 25.88 0.79 -6.87
C VAL A 196 25.10 1.58 -7.92
N ALA A 197 24.20 0.90 -8.62
CA ALA A 197 23.20 1.50 -9.49
C ALA A 197 21.83 1.42 -8.82
N VAL A 198 21.11 2.54 -8.69
CA VAL A 198 19.69 2.58 -8.31
C VAL A 198 18.87 2.96 -9.53
N ILE A 199 17.99 2.05 -9.99
CA ILE A 199 17.15 2.27 -11.16
C ILE A 199 15.74 2.64 -10.71
N GLY A 200 15.37 3.91 -10.92
CA GLY A 200 14.08 4.47 -10.55
C GLY A 200 14.15 5.51 -9.43
N THR A 201 13.26 6.51 -9.53
CA THR A 201 13.15 7.69 -8.65
C THR A 201 11.72 7.86 -8.11
N GLY A 202 11.02 6.75 -7.88
CA GLY A 202 9.82 6.70 -7.07
C GLY A 202 10.15 6.70 -5.58
N SER A 203 9.14 6.52 -4.70
CA SER A 203 9.34 6.59 -3.25
C SER A 203 10.49 5.73 -2.74
N SER A 204 10.60 4.48 -3.21
CA SER A 204 11.68 3.59 -2.76
C SER A 204 13.08 4.06 -3.22
N GLY A 205 13.19 4.55 -4.46
CA GLY A 205 14.46 5.06 -4.98
C GLY A 205 14.95 6.28 -4.22
N VAL A 206 14.05 7.25 -3.95
CA VAL A 206 14.43 8.46 -3.21
C VAL A 206 14.70 8.19 -1.73
N GLN A 207 14.13 7.12 -1.16
CA GLN A 207 14.40 6.74 0.24
C GLN A 207 15.76 6.05 0.41
N ILE A 208 16.13 5.12 -0.48
CA ILE A 208 17.38 4.36 -0.36
C ILE A 208 18.62 5.19 -0.69
N VAL A 209 18.52 6.09 -1.70
CA VAL A 209 19.65 6.87 -2.23
C VAL A 209 20.40 7.66 -1.13
N PRO A 210 19.77 8.49 -0.29
CA PRO A 210 20.51 9.24 0.73
C PRO A 210 21.12 8.34 1.81
N VAL A 211 20.53 7.17 2.08
CA VAL A 211 20.97 6.27 3.16
C VAL A 211 22.26 5.53 2.79
N ILE A 212 22.36 5.03 1.56
CA ILE A 212 23.53 4.24 1.14
C ILE A 212 24.69 5.08 0.59
N ALA A 213 24.45 6.36 0.30
CA ALA A 213 25.42 7.23 -0.37
C ALA A 213 26.75 7.40 0.39
N ASP A 214 26.75 7.25 1.73
CA ASP A 214 27.93 7.36 2.57
C ASP A 214 28.82 6.11 2.54
N GLU A 215 28.25 4.93 2.25
CA GLU A 215 28.94 3.64 2.37
C GLU A 215 29.54 3.19 1.04
N VAL A 216 28.94 3.61 -0.07
CA VAL A 216 29.30 3.12 -1.42
C VAL A 216 30.53 3.83 -2.00
N ALA A 217 31.32 3.11 -2.80
CA ALA A 217 32.40 3.73 -3.58
C ALA A 217 31.86 4.69 -4.64
N SER A 218 30.77 4.30 -5.30
CA SER A 218 30.03 5.18 -6.22
C SER A 218 28.56 4.80 -6.27
N LEU A 219 27.69 5.79 -6.41
CA LEU A 219 26.25 5.66 -6.56
C LEU A 219 25.80 6.33 -7.84
N THR A 220 25.18 5.55 -8.71
CA THR A 220 24.56 6.09 -9.94
C THR A 220 23.06 5.90 -9.89
N VAL A 221 22.33 7.00 -9.97
CA VAL A 221 20.86 7.00 -10.02
C VAL A 221 20.41 7.08 -11.47
N TYR A 222 19.74 6.04 -11.95
CA TYR A 222 19.17 5.98 -13.30
C TYR A 222 17.72 6.45 -13.26
N GLN A 223 17.49 7.67 -13.72
CA GLN A 223 16.21 8.36 -13.67
C GLN A 223 15.50 8.31 -15.01
N ARG A 224 14.34 7.63 -15.08
CA ARG A 224 13.45 7.71 -16.26
C ARG A 224 12.71 9.04 -16.32
N THR A 225 12.11 9.45 -15.21
CA THR A 225 11.44 10.74 -15.02
C THR A 225 11.72 11.23 -13.60
N ALA A 226 11.99 12.51 -13.45
CA ALA A 226 12.09 13.12 -12.12
C ALA A 226 10.76 13.02 -11.38
N ASN A 227 10.76 13.16 -10.06
CA ASN A 227 9.55 13.27 -9.26
C ASN A 227 9.62 14.49 -8.34
N TRP A 228 8.47 15.09 -8.06
CA TRP A 228 8.37 16.16 -7.07
C TRP A 228 8.58 15.57 -5.69
N CYS A 229 9.78 15.75 -5.13
CA CYS A 229 10.13 15.31 -3.80
C CYS A 229 10.13 16.51 -2.85
N THR A 230 9.62 16.32 -1.62
CA THR A 230 9.65 17.36 -0.59
C THR A 230 10.16 16.75 0.72
N PRO A 231 10.72 17.53 1.65
CA PRO A 231 11.22 17.01 2.92
C PRO A 231 10.15 16.29 3.72
N LEU A 232 10.50 15.16 4.34
CA LEU A 232 9.60 14.46 5.28
C LEU A 232 9.45 15.23 6.59
N ASN A 233 10.53 15.92 7.00
CA ASN A 233 10.63 16.64 8.29
C ASN A 233 10.28 15.73 9.48
N ASN A 234 10.87 14.51 9.48
CA ASN A 234 10.72 13.53 10.55
C ASN A 234 11.47 13.98 11.82
N GLY A 235 11.04 13.46 12.95
CA GLY A 235 11.69 13.66 14.23
C GLY A 235 11.24 12.60 15.25
N PRO A 236 11.96 12.48 16.39
CA PRO A 236 11.57 11.57 17.45
C PRO A 236 10.26 12.02 18.10
N ILE A 237 9.48 11.07 18.59
CA ILE A 237 8.33 11.35 19.46
C ILE A 237 8.85 11.40 20.89
N THR A 238 8.74 12.57 21.54
CA THR A 238 9.18 12.75 22.93
C THR A 238 8.25 12.01 23.91
N PRO A 239 8.72 11.70 25.15
CA PRO A 239 7.85 11.13 26.17
C PRO A 239 6.60 11.95 26.48
N GLU A 240 6.72 13.28 26.43
CA GLU A 240 5.61 14.22 26.61
C GLU A 240 4.59 14.13 25.48
N GLU A 241 5.05 14.09 24.23
CA GLU A 241 4.20 13.88 23.06
C GLU A 241 3.52 12.49 23.08
N GLN A 242 4.26 11.44 23.47
CA GLN A 242 3.69 10.11 23.63
C GLN A 242 2.58 10.07 24.70
N ALA A 243 2.77 10.79 25.81
CA ALA A 243 1.74 10.90 26.85
C ALA A 243 0.50 11.67 26.34
N GLN A 244 0.73 12.72 25.53
CA GLN A 244 -0.36 13.48 24.92
C GLN A 244 -1.13 12.64 23.88
N LEU A 245 -0.43 11.88 23.01
CA LEU A 245 -1.07 10.98 22.06
C LEU A 245 -1.98 9.96 22.73
N ARG A 246 -1.56 9.39 23.87
CA ARG A 246 -2.38 8.48 24.66
C ARG A 246 -3.61 9.16 25.24
N ALA A 247 -3.46 10.39 25.76
CA ALA A 247 -4.57 11.18 26.28
C ALA A 247 -5.59 11.54 25.19
N ASP A 248 -5.11 11.80 23.98
CA ASP A 248 -5.90 12.23 22.82
C ASP A 248 -6.44 11.06 21.97
N PHE A 249 -6.28 9.81 22.40
CA PHE A 249 -6.67 8.63 21.61
C PHE A 249 -8.07 8.73 21.00
N ASP A 250 -9.09 9.09 21.79
CA ASP A 250 -10.47 9.20 21.30
C ASP A 250 -10.61 10.32 20.26
N ALA A 251 -10.00 11.48 20.52
CA ALA A 251 -10.01 12.60 19.58
C ALA A 251 -9.30 12.27 18.26
N ILE A 252 -8.14 11.59 18.33
CA ILE A 252 -7.41 11.09 17.15
C ILE A 252 -8.29 10.13 16.36
N ARG A 253 -8.89 9.15 17.04
CA ARG A 253 -9.76 8.16 16.42
C ARG A 253 -10.98 8.82 15.77
N ASP A 254 -11.67 9.72 16.46
CA ASP A 254 -12.84 10.43 15.92
C ASP A 254 -12.52 11.22 14.66
N VAL A 255 -11.37 11.93 14.63
CA VAL A 255 -10.91 12.64 13.42
C VAL A 255 -10.61 11.66 12.29
N LEU A 256 -9.90 10.57 12.56
CA LEU A 256 -9.55 9.59 11.55
C LEU A 256 -10.78 8.84 11.01
N ASP A 257 -11.77 8.55 11.85
CA ASP A 257 -13.00 7.86 11.47
C ASP A 257 -13.94 8.74 10.63
N THR A 258 -13.92 10.05 10.84
CA THR A 258 -14.74 11.03 10.10
C THR A 258 -14.03 11.66 8.91
N SER A 259 -12.70 11.60 8.86
CA SER A 259 -11.89 12.15 7.77
C SER A 259 -12.15 11.42 6.44
N ALA A 260 -12.31 12.20 5.36
CA ALA A 260 -12.48 11.66 4.02
C ALA A 260 -11.29 10.83 3.51
N THR A 261 -10.09 11.10 4.02
CA THR A 261 -8.84 10.46 3.63
C THR A 261 -8.24 9.56 4.70
N GLY A 262 -8.81 9.55 5.91
CA GLY A 262 -8.27 8.81 7.06
C GLY A 262 -6.97 9.40 7.63
N PHE A 263 -6.69 10.69 7.40
CA PHE A 263 -5.56 11.42 7.97
C PHE A 263 -6.05 12.51 8.95
N LEU A 264 -5.15 12.97 9.82
CA LEU A 264 -5.43 14.06 10.77
C LEU A 264 -5.42 15.45 10.12
N HIS A 265 -5.04 15.53 8.85
CA HIS A 265 -4.89 16.78 8.14
C HIS A 265 -6.19 17.24 7.49
N THR A 266 -6.48 18.53 7.59
CA THR A 266 -7.65 19.19 6.99
C THR A 266 -7.22 20.06 5.81
N PRO A 267 -7.93 20.03 4.67
CA PRO A 267 -7.70 20.98 3.59
C PRO A 267 -7.85 22.44 4.06
N SER A 268 -7.10 23.35 3.46
CA SER A 268 -7.29 24.78 3.67
C SER A 268 -8.58 25.25 2.99
N ASP A 269 -9.26 26.22 3.60
CA ASP A 269 -10.42 26.90 2.99
C ASP A 269 -10.00 27.96 1.96
N ARG A 270 -8.71 28.35 1.92
CA ARG A 270 -8.18 29.39 1.04
C ARG A 270 -7.76 28.83 -0.31
N ALA A 271 -8.06 29.57 -1.38
CA ALA A 271 -7.47 29.34 -2.69
C ALA A 271 -6.12 30.07 -2.82
N THR A 272 -5.30 29.62 -3.77
CA THR A 272 -3.93 30.14 -3.97
C THR A 272 -3.88 31.65 -4.18
N PHE A 273 -4.83 32.20 -4.91
CA PHE A 273 -4.85 33.62 -5.29
C PHE A 273 -5.71 34.49 -4.37
N ASP A 274 -6.25 33.93 -3.28
CA ASP A 274 -6.85 34.72 -2.20
C ASP A 274 -5.77 35.49 -1.42
N ASP A 275 -4.55 34.94 -1.39
CA ASP A 275 -3.39 35.53 -0.73
C ASP A 275 -2.57 36.41 -1.71
N SER A 276 -1.96 37.47 -1.18
CA SER A 276 -0.93 38.23 -1.89
C SER A 276 0.31 37.36 -2.15
N GLU A 277 1.20 37.82 -3.02
CA GLU A 277 2.44 37.10 -3.34
C GLU A 277 3.29 36.81 -2.09
N ASP A 278 3.46 37.80 -1.22
CA ASP A 278 4.22 37.67 0.04
C ASP A 278 3.55 36.66 0.99
N GLN A 279 2.22 36.70 1.14
CA GLN A 279 1.47 35.77 1.98
C GLN A 279 1.54 34.36 1.42
N ARG A 280 1.39 34.20 0.11
CA ARG A 280 1.52 32.92 -0.58
C ARG A 280 2.92 32.34 -0.42
N ARG A 281 3.96 33.18 -0.56
CA ARG A 281 5.35 32.74 -0.32
C ARG A 281 5.56 32.26 1.11
N ALA A 282 5.06 33.00 2.10
CA ALA A 282 5.14 32.59 3.51
C ALA A 282 4.41 31.26 3.77
N PHE A 283 3.23 31.07 3.16
CA PHE A 283 2.48 29.82 3.27
C PHE A 283 3.21 28.66 2.59
N TYR A 284 3.86 28.87 1.45
CA TYR A 284 4.66 27.83 0.79
C TYR A 284 5.87 27.42 1.65
N GLU A 285 6.52 28.37 2.34
CA GLU A 285 7.57 28.06 3.32
C GLU A 285 7.03 27.24 4.50
N GLU A 286 5.82 27.56 4.99
CA GLU A 286 5.15 26.76 6.01
C GLU A 286 4.90 25.33 5.49
N MET A 287 4.34 25.17 4.28
CA MET A 287 4.07 23.86 3.69
C MET A 287 5.35 23.05 3.43
N TRP A 288 6.44 23.69 2.99
CA TRP A 288 7.74 23.02 2.82
C TRP A 288 8.25 22.43 4.14
N ASN A 289 8.05 23.14 5.23
CA ASN A 289 8.49 22.74 6.57
C ASN A 289 7.47 21.84 7.31
N ARG A 290 6.26 21.69 6.81
CA ARG A 290 5.24 20.85 7.45
C ARG A 290 5.60 19.37 7.31
N PRO A 291 5.47 18.53 8.37
CA PRO A 291 5.79 17.10 8.29
C PRO A 291 4.83 16.30 7.40
N GLY A 292 5.33 15.27 6.75
CA GLY A 292 4.58 14.22 6.08
C GLY A 292 3.49 14.70 5.11
N PHE A 293 2.34 14.04 5.15
CA PHE A 293 1.18 14.31 4.29
C PHE A 293 0.52 15.66 4.54
N GLY A 294 0.80 16.34 5.65
CA GLY A 294 0.23 17.65 5.93
C GLY A 294 0.45 18.66 4.81
N LYS A 295 1.59 18.61 4.14
CA LYS A 295 1.92 19.51 3.01
C LYS A 295 1.13 19.19 1.72
N LEU A 296 0.60 17.99 1.57
CA LEU A 296 -0.24 17.61 0.44
C LEU A 296 -1.73 17.90 0.71
N ILE A 297 -2.17 17.62 1.94
CA ILE A 297 -3.59 17.67 2.31
C ILE A 297 -3.99 19.07 2.79
N SER A 298 -3.18 19.69 3.65
CA SER A 298 -3.49 21.03 4.22
C SER A 298 -3.02 22.20 3.34
N HIS A 299 -2.76 21.96 2.08
CA HIS A 299 -2.40 22.98 1.09
C HIS A 299 -3.60 23.85 0.69
N TYR A 300 -3.39 24.87 -0.12
CA TYR A 300 -4.48 25.62 -0.75
C TYR A 300 -5.47 24.68 -1.42
N SER A 301 -6.76 24.98 -1.32
CA SER A 301 -7.86 24.12 -1.76
C SER A 301 -7.84 23.82 -3.27
N ASP A 302 -7.21 24.66 -4.05
CA ASP A 302 -7.14 24.61 -5.53
C ASP A 302 -5.82 24.06 -6.08
N VAL A 303 -4.76 23.89 -5.24
CA VAL A 303 -3.42 23.50 -5.72
C VAL A 303 -3.42 22.18 -6.50
N MET A 304 -4.32 21.27 -6.19
CA MET A 304 -4.39 19.95 -6.85
C MET A 304 -5.33 19.95 -8.08
N THR A 305 -6.11 20.98 -8.29
CA THR A 305 -7.18 21.04 -9.31
C THR A 305 -7.00 22.17 -10.30
N ASP A 306 -6.41 23.29 -9.91
CA ASP A 306 -6.11 24.43 -10.78
C ASP A 306 -4.66 24.39 -11.28
N GLU A 307 -4.49 24.49 -12.61
CA GLU A 307 -3.16 24.39 -13.24
C GLU A 307 -2.24 25.57 -12.89
N THR A 308 -2.82 26.77 -12.75
CA THR A 308 -2.03 27.97 -12.45
C THR A 308 -1.60 27.96 -10.98
N ALA A 309 -2.49 27.56 -10.08
CA ALA A 309 -2.18 27.36 -8.66
C ALA A 309 -1.09 26.31 -8.48
N ASN A 310 -1.21 25.15 -9.15
CA ASN A 310 -0.21 24.10 -9.11
C ASN A 310 1.15 24.55 -9.65
N ALA A 311 1.16 25.31 -10.76
CA ALA A 311 2.40 25.81 -11.35
C ALA A 311 3.16 26.75 -10.39
N GLN A 312 2.46 27.56 -9.58
CA GLN A 312 3.08 28.41 -8.56
C GLN A 312 3.80 27.56 -7.49
N TRP A 313 3.15 26.49 -7.02
CA TRP A 313 3.77 25.56 -6.06
C TRP A 313 4.95 24.81 -6.69
N CYS A 314 4.80 24.32 -7.93
CA CYS A 314 5.88 23.65 -8.67
C CYS A 314 7.11 24.55 -8.82
N GLU A 315 6.92 25.84 -9.16
CA GLU A 315 8.06 26.78 -9.28
C GLU A 315 8.73 27.02 -7.92
N PHE A 316 7.95 27.17 -6.85
CA PHE A 316 8.52 27.28 -5.50
C PHE A 316 9.37 26.04 -5.15
N VAL A 317 8.86 24.81 -5.41
CA VAL A 317 9.64 23.58 -5.17
C VAL A 317 10.89 23.54 -6.06
N ALA A 318 10.77 23.94 -7.33
CA ALA A 318 11.91 24.02 -8.24
C ALA A 318 12.99 25.00 -7.75
N GLU A 319 12.61 26.16 -7.21
CA GLU A 319 13.55 27.08 -6.57
C GLU A 319 14.28 26.42 -5.39
N LYS A 320 13.55 25.65 -4.55
CA LYS A 320 14.19 24.89 -3.45
C LYS A 320 15.20 23.88 -3.99
N VAL A 321 14.86 23.13 -5.03
CA VAL A 321 15.78 22.15 -5.64
C VAL A 321 17.04 22.83 -6.17
N ARG A 322 16.89 23.98 -6.87
CA ARG A 322 18.04 24.77 -7.37
C ARG A 322 18.91 25.30 -6.25
N GLY A 323 18.33 25.55 -5.07
CA GLY A 323 19.07 26.00 -3.89
C GLY A 323 19.75 24.87 -3.10
N LEU A 324 19.30 23.62 -3.27
CA LEU A 324 19.83 22.44 -2.56
C LEU A 324 20.90 21.69 -3.36
N VAL A 325 20.92 21.81 -4.69
CA VAL A 325 21.83 21.09 -5.59
C VAL A 325 22.85 22.07 -6.18
N ASP A 326 24.13 21.83 -5.92
CA ASP A 326 25.23 22.73 -6.28
C ASP A 326 25.46 22.81 -7.80
N ASP A 327 25.32 21.67 -8.53
CA ASP A 327 25.43 21.66 -9.99
C ASP A 327 24.10 22.03 -10.65
N PRO A 328 24.01 23.20 -11.35
CA PRO A 328 22.77 23.65 -11.97
C PRO A 328 22.22 22.66 -13.02
N ALA A 329 23.09 21.92 -13.73
CA ALA A 329 22.63 20.96 -14.73
C ALA A 329 21.96 19.75 -14.08
N THR A 330 22.48 19.27 -12.97
CA THR A 330 21.88 18.21 -12.17
C THR A 330 20.57 18.68 -11.51
N ALA A 331 20.54 19.90 -10.95
CA ALA A 331 19.33 20.50 -10.39
C ALA A 331 18.19 20.51 -11.42
N GLU A 332 18.44 20.98 -12.65
CA GLU A 332 17.43 21.02 -13.71
C GLU A 332 16.97 19.63 -14.18
N ARG A 333 17.82 18.60 -14.08
CA ARG A 333 17.44 17.21 -14.37
C ARG A 333 16.59 16.59 -13.27
N LEU A 334 16.72 17.03 -12.03
CA LEU A 334 15.95 16.57 -10.86
C LEU A 334 14.58 17.24 -10.76
N ILE A 335 14.34 18.35 -11.47
CA ILE A 335 13.05 19.03 -11.51
C ILE A 335 12.15 18.42 -12.58
N PRO A 336 10.96 17.90 -12.25
CA PRO A 336 10.00 17.38 -13.21
C PRO A 336 9.59 18.41 -14.26
N LYS A 337 9.51 17.99 -15.54
CA LYS A 337 9.10 18.82 -16.67
C LYS A 337 7.84 18.30 -17.37
N ASP A 338 7.42 17.07 -17.04
CA ASP A 338 6.40 16.30 -17.76
C ASP A 338 5.09 16.11 -16.98
N HIS A 339 5.06 16.57 -15.71
CA HIS A 339 3.87 16.44 -14.87
C HIS A 339 3.86 17.47 -13.75
N ARG A 340 2.64 17.77 -13.27
CA ARG A 340 2.37 18.66 -12.16
C ARG A 340 2.60 17.97 -10.81
N PHE A 341 2.78 18.76 -9.74
CA PHE A 341 2.80 18.24 -8.37
C PHE A 341 1.48 17.52 -8.07
N GLY A 342 1.58 16.29 -7.56
CA GLY A 342 0.43 15.46 -7.23
C GLY A 342 -0.10 14.58 -8.37
N GLU A 343 0.27 14.81 -9.64
CA GLU A 343 -0.11 13.88 -10.73
C GLU A 343 0.54 12.50 -10.61
N LYS A 344 1.73 12.43 -10.02
CA LYS A 344 2.31 11.23 -9.44
C LYS A 344 2.37 11.42 -7.93
N ARG A 345 2.33 10.34 -7.17
CA ARG A 345 2.47 10.43 -5.72
C ARG A 345 3.83 11.06 -5.38
N PRO A 346 3.87 12.25 -4.77
CA PRO A 346 5.14 12.89 -4.41
C PRO A 346 5.77 12.15 -3.22
N PRO A 347 7.05 11.76 -3.29
CA PRO A 347 7.78 11.23 -2.14
C PRO A 347 8.08 12.31 -1.12
N PHE A 348 8.08 11.92 0.16
CA PHE A 348 8.54 12.76 1.26
C PHE A 348 9.81 12.12 1.84
N VAL A 349 10.96 12.82 1.73
CA VAL A 349 12.23 12.32 2.22
C VAL A 349 13.20 13.49 2.45
N ASN A 350 14.03 13.38 3.47
CA ASN A 350 15.09 14.35 3.74
C ASN A 350 16.39 13.95 3.02
N GLY A 351 17.14 14.94 2.54
CA GLY A 351 18.50 14.74 2.03
C GLY A 351 18.62 14.18 0.63
N TYR A 352 17.51 13.91 -0.08
CA TYR A 352 17.56 13.31 -1.42
C TYR A 352 18.28 14.22 -2.43
N TYR A 353 17.94 15.48 -2.50
CA TYR A 353 18.54 16.43 -3.44
C TYR A 353 19.98 16.74 -3.07
N GLU A 354 20.27 16.94 -1.81
CA GLU A 354 21.60 17.26 -1.26
C GLU A 354 22.60 16.09 -1.49
N THR A 355 22.09 14.86 -1.60
CA THR A 355 22.92 13.69 -1.90
C THR A 355 23.66 13.82 -3.23
N PHE A 356 23.10 14.54 -4.22
CA PHE A 356 23.74 14.77 -5.50
C PHE A 356 24.90 15.76 -5.48
N ASN A 357 25.17 16.44 -4.35
CA ASN A 357 26.35 17.27 -4.14
C ASN A 357 27.60 16.45 -3.76
N ARG A 358 27.43 15.15 -3.51
CA ARG A 358 28.53 14.25 -3.16
C ARG A 358 29.32 13.85 -4.40
N PRO A 359 30.68 13.82 -4.30
CA PRO A 359 31.53 13.50 -5.45
C PRO A 359 31.38 12.06 -5.97
N ASN A 360 30.87 11.15 -5.12
CA ASN A 360 30.64 9.75 -5.48
C ASN A 360 29.21 9.47 -5.98
N VAL A 361 28.35 10.48 -6.12
CA VAL A 361 26.96 10.33 -6.56
C VAL A 361 26.75 10.96 -7.92
N SER A 362 26.13 10.25 -8.84
CA SER A 362 25.85 10.72 -10.20
C SER A 362 24.41 10.41 -10.63
N LEU A 363 23.89 11.21 -11.57
CA LEU A 363 22.55 11.08 -12.14
C LEU A 363 22.63 10.81 -13.65
N VAL A 364 22.02 9.71 -14.09
CA VAL A 364 21.83 9.38 -15.51
C VAL A 364 20.36 9.59 -15.87
N ALA A 365 20.09 10.58 -16.73
CA ALA A 365 18.74 10.84 -17.22
C ALA A 365 18.42 9.92 -18.41
N LEU A 366 17.65 8.87 -18.18
CA LEU A 366 17.33 7.81 -19.15
C LEU A 366 16.55 8.32 -20.39
N ALA A 367 15.92 9.48 -20.31
CA ALA A 367 15.29 10.12 -21.46
C ALA A 367 16.33 10.59 -22.51
N ALA A 368 17.51 10.99 -22.07
CA ALA A 368 18.62 11.40 -22.93
C ALA A 368 19.63 10.26 -23.18
N THR A 369 19.87 9.45 -22.15
CA THR A 369 20.88 8.38 -22.16
C THR A 369 20.23 7.06 -21.72
N PRO A 370 19.44 6.40 -22.60
CA PRO A 370 18.74 5.17 -22.25
C PRO A 370 19.72 4.02 -21.99
N ILE A 371 19.31 3.09 -21.13
CA ILE A 371 19.99 1.81 -20.94
C ILE A 371 19.85 1.01 -22.25
N VAL A 372 20.97 0.64 -22.85
CA VAL A 372 21.03 -0.21 -24.03
C VAL A 372 20.87 -1.67 -23.62
N ARG A 373 21.67 -2.10 -22.64
CA ARG A 373 21.62 -3.44 -22.05
C ARG A 373 22.40 -3.50 -20.74
N MET A 374 22.23 -4.57 -20.01
CA MET A 374 23.17 -4.98 -18.98
C MET A 374 24.26 -5.87 -19.61
N THR A 375 25.47 -5.75 -19.08
CA THR A 375 26.61 -6.60 -19.39
C THR A 375 26.94 -7.47 -18.19
N GLU A 376 27.89 -8.39 -18.33
CA GLU A 376 28.35 -9.20 -17.19
C GLU A 376 28.84 -8.36 -15.99
N THR A 377 29.37 -7.15 -16.26
CA THR A 377 30.02 -6.31 -15.23
C THR A 377 29.35 -4.97 -14.99
N GLY A 378 28.24 -4.62 -15.69
CA GLY A 378 27.65 -3.30 -15.50
C GLY A 378 26.49 -2.98 -16.44
N ILE A 379 26.24 -1.68 -16.59
CA ILE A 379 25.14 -1.12 -17.39
C ILE A 379 25.71 -0.36 -18.57
N GLU A 380 25.32 -0.75 -19.79
CA GLU A 380 25.71 -0.09 -21.04
C GLU A 380 24.66 0.95 -21.42
N THR A 381 25.13 2.14 -21.71
CA THR A 381 24.36 3.25 -22.28
C THR A 381 25.07 3.76 -23.53
N ALA A 382 24.55 4.78 -24.20
CA ALA A 382 25.24 5.43 -25.34
C ALA A 382 26.60 6.06 -24.95
N GLU A 383 26.83 6.31 -23.66
CA GLU A 383 28.08 6.86 -23.12
C GLU A 383 29.14 5.78 -22.80
N GLY A 384 28.80 4.50 -22.98
CA GLY A 384 29.66 3.36 -22.69
C GLY A 384 29.13 2.47 -21.55
N VAL A 385 29.99 1.55 -21.11
CA VAL A 385 29.69 0.63 -20.02
C VAL A 385 30.14 1.25 -18.70
N GLN A 386 29.20 1.42 -17.77
CA GLN A 386 29.50 1.74 -16.38
C GLN A 386 29.60 0.44 -15.59
N GLU A 387 30.73 0.19 -14.97
CA GLU A 387 30.91 -0.96 -14.11
C GLU A 387 30.14 -0.82 -12.80
N ILE A 388 29.40 -1.85 -12.43
CA ILE A 388 28.49 -1.91 -11.28
C ILE A 388 28.71 -3.23 -10.55
N ASP A 389 28.67 -3.21 -9.22
CA ASP A 389 28.72 -4.38 -8.37
C ASP A 389 27.33 -4.78 -7.88
N ILE A 390 26.45 -3.78 -7.61
CA ILE A 390 25.09 -4.00 -7.11
C ILE A 390 24.11 -3.15 -7.92
N VAL A 391 23.02 -3.78 -8.38
CA VAL A 391 21.87 -3.09 -8.98
C VAL A 391 20.66 -3.16 -8.06
N VAL A 392 20.13 -2.00 -7.67
CA VAL A 392 18.88 -1.85 -6.93
C VAL A 392 17.77 -1.45 -7.88
N TRP A 393 16.81 -2.35 -8.06
CA TRP A 393 15.61 -2.11 -8.86
C TRP A 393 14.54 -1.42 -7.99
N ALA A 394 14.46 -0.10 -8.05
CA ALA A 394 13.41 0.71 -7.45
C ALA A 394 12.31 1.03 -8.48
N THR A 395 11.94 0.01 -9.28
CA THR A 395 11.13 0.14 -10.49
C THR A 395 9.63 -0.04 -10.26
N GLY A 396 9.24 -0.20 -9.00
CA GLY A 396 7.84 -0.24 -8.56
C GLY A 396 7.17 -1.59 -8.77
N PHE A 397 5.85 -1.58 -8.88
CA PHE A 397 5.01 -2.76 -8.75
C PHE A 397 3.94 -2.82 -9.83
N ASP A 398 3.41 -4.02 -10.07
CA ASP A 398 2.15 -4.23 -10.79
C ASP A 398 0.97 -3.87 -9.86
N PHE A 399 0.66 -2.57 -9.83
CA PHE A 399 -0.26 -1.98 -8.87
C PHE A 399 -1.70 -2.50 -9.01
N GLY A 400 -2.36 -2.72 -7.89
CA GLY A 400 -3.80 -2.98 -7.77
C GLY A 400 -4.21 -4.43 -8.03
N THR A 401 -4.02 -4.93 -9.24
CA THR A 401 -4.52 -6.24 -9.67
C THR A 401 -3.46 -7.34 -9.72
N GLY A 402 -2.17 -6.98 -9.69
CA GLY A 402 -1.07 -7.93 -9.97
C GLY A 402 -1.01 -9.13 -9.03
N ALA A 403 -1.29 -8.95 -7.74
CA ALA A 403 -1.25 -10.05 -6.77
C ALA A 403 -2.42 -11.00 -6.96
N LEU A 404 -3.65 -10.50 -7.08
CA LEU A 404 -4.85 -11.31 -7.30
C LEU A 404 -4.77 -12.08 -8.63
N ALA A 405 -4.22 -11.45 -9.68
CA ALA A 405 -4.02 -12.10 -10.98
C ALA A 405 -3.10 -13.33 -10.91
N ARG A 406 -2.15 -13.37 -9.96
CA ARG A 406 -1.20 -14.49 -9.79
C ARG A 406 -1.72 -15.63 -8.92
N MET A 407 -2.85 -15.45 -8.25
CA MET A 407 -3.46 -16.49 -7.43
C MET A 407 -4.21 -17.56 -8.24
N GLY A 408 -4.31 -17.43 -9.57
CA GLY A 408 -5.01 -18.41 -10.43
C GLY A 408 -6.49 -18.57 -10.07
N ILE A 409 -7.16 -17.48 -9.71
CA ILE A 409 -8.56 -17.47 -9.23
C ILE A 409 -9.51 -17.78 -10.38
N ARG A 410 -10.39 -18.77 -10.18
CA ARG A 410 -11.45 -19.17 -11.10
C ARG A 410 -12.79 -19.22 -10.36
N GLY A 411 -13.73 -18.43 -10.85
CA GLY A 411 -15.09 -18.36 -10.32
C GLY A 411 -16.05 -19.33 -10.98
N ARG A 412 -17.32 -18.94 -11.10
CA ARG A 412 -18.37 -19.70 -11.76
C ARG A 412 -17.96 -20.10 -13.17
N ASP A 413 -18.39 -21.28 -13.61
CA ASP A 413 -18.09 -21.83 -14.94
C ASP A 413 -16.57 -21.90 -15.26
N GLY A 414 -15.70 -21.82 -14.24
CA GLY A 414 -14.25 -21.86 -14.39
C GLY A 414 -13.64 -20.58 -14.99
N VAL A 415 -14.41 -19.49 -15.09
CA VAL A 415 -13.94 -18.20 -15.63
C VAL A 415 -12.79 -17.66 -14.78
N ALA A 416 -11.65 -17.37 -15.40
CA ALA A 416 -10.52 -16.80 -14.69
C ALA A 416 -10.76 -15.31 -14.35
N LEU A 417 -10.32 -14.88 -13.17
CA LEU A 417 -10.40 -13.48 -12.75
C LEU A 417 -9.68 -12.55 -13.72
N THR A 418 -8.56 -13.00 -14.28
CA THR A 418 -7.79 -12.26 -15.30
C THR A 418 -8.58 -12.04 -16.58
N ASP A 419 -9.40 -13.00 -16.99
CA ASP A 419 -10.25 -12.90 -18.17
C ASP A 419 -11.45 -11.99 -17.90
N HIS A 420 -12.03 -12.09 -16.70
CA HIS A 420 -13.12 -11.21 -16.26
C HIS A 420 -12.67 -9.74 -16.18
N TRP A 421 -11.41 -9.50 -15.79
CA TRP A 421 -10.78 -8.17 -15.69
C TRP A 421 -9.90 -7.80 -16.89
N ALA A 422 -10.06 -8.46 -18.05
CA ALA A 422 -9.23 -8.20 -19.24
C ALA A 422 -9.21 -6.72 -19.65
N ASP A 423 -10.33 -6.01 -19.50
CA ASP A 423 -10.49 -4.57 -19.79
C ASP A 423 -10.24 -3.67 -18.56
N GLY A 424 -9.77 -4.24 -17.46
CA GLY A 424 -9.58 -3.60 -16.17
C GLY A 424 -10.52 -4.14 -15.09
N PRO A 425 -10.23 -3.87 -13.81
CA PRO A 425 -11.04 -4.38 -12.72
C PRO A 425 -12.44 -3.79 -12.71
N LYS A 426 -13.42 -4.65 -12.43
CA LYS A 426 -14.81 -4.30 -12.13
C LYS A 426 -15.08 -4.76 -10.72
N THR A 427 -15.56 -3.90 -9.85
CA THR A 427 -15.76 -4.24 -8.45
C THR A 427 -17.01 -3.60 -7.87
N PHE A 428 -17.43 -4.09 -6.73
CA PHE A 428 -18.37 -3.41 -5.85
C PHE A 428 -17.69 -3.11 -4.51
N LEU A 429 -17.73 -1.86 -4.07
CA LEU A 429 -17.05 -1.35 -2.87
C LEU A 429 -15.53 -1.59 -2.84
N GLY A 430 -14.92 -2.03 -3.94
CA GLY A 430 -13.54 -2.51 -3.97
C GLY A 430 -13.29 -3.78 -3.16
N VAL A 431 -14.34 -4.59 -2.89
CA VAL A 431 -14.24 -5.81 -2.08
C VAL A 431 -14.75 -7.07 -2.75
N GLN A 432 -15.62 -6.95 -3.77
CA GLN A 432 -16.16 -8.12 -4.47
C GLN A 432 -16.36 -7.84 -5.97
N THR A 433 -16.44 -8.89 -6.78
CA THR A 433 -16.70 -8.84 -8.23
C THR A 433 -17.69 -9.95 -8.64
N THR A 434 -18.48 -9.73 -9.69
CA THR A 434 -19.48 -10.69 -10.18
C THR A 434 -18.81 -11.95 -10.74
N GLY A 435 -19.48 -13.09 -10.61
CA GLY A 435 -18.97 -14.40 -11.08
C GLY A 435 -18.01 -15.07 -10.10
N PHE A 436 -17.74 -14.46 -8.95
CA PHE A 436 -16.82 -14.99 -7.92
C PHE A 436 -17.49 -14.98 -6.54
N PRO A 437 -18.48 -15.87 -6.31
CA PRO A 437 -19.18 -15.93 -5.05
C PRO A 437 -18.24 -16.22 -3.89
N ASN A 438 -18.56 -15.70 -2.69
CA ASN A 438 -17.79 -15.92 -1.47
C ASN A 438 -16.30 -15.51 -1.55
N PHE A 439 -15.91 -14.72 -2.57
CA PHE A 439 -14.57 -14.16 -2.72
C PHE A 439 -14.58 -12.68 -2.43
N PHE A 440 -13.73 -12.26 -1.48
CA PHE A 440 -13.55 -10.87 -1.07
C PHE A 440 -12.08 -10.45 -1.22
N PHE A 441 -11.83 -9.15 -1.45
CA PHE A 441 -10.47 -8.63 -1.62
C PHE A 441 -10.31 -7.21 -1.00
N PRO A 442 -10.49 -7.06 0.31
CA PRO A 442 -10.33 -5.77 0.97
C PRO A 442 -8.92 -5.21 0.74
N GLY A 443 -8.82 -3.91 0.47
CA GLY A 443 -7.57 -3.26 0.08
C GLY A 443 -7.10 -3.57 -1.34
N GLY A 444 -7.96 -4.14 -2.19
CA GLY A 444 -7.69 -4.44 -3.59
C GLY A 444 -7.96 -3.26 -4.54
N PRO A 445 -8.19 -3.51 -5.85
CA PRO A 445 -8.51 -2.47 -6.82
C PRO A 445 -9.84 -1.80 -6.47
N HIS A 446 -9.93 -0.49 -6.75
CA HIS A 446 -11.03 0.41 -6.36
C HIS A 446 -11.19 0.55 -4.82
N ALA A 447 -10.21 0.13 -4.03
CA ALA A 447 -10.03 0.58 -2.67
C ALA A 447 -9.44 2.00 -2.65
N ALA A 448 -9.00 2.46 -1.52
CA ALA A 448 -8.73 3.86 -1.23
C ALA A 448 -7.61 4.56 -2.00
N ALA A 449 -7.78 5.88 -2.04
CA ALA A 449 -6.67 6.82 -2.02
C ALA A 449 -6.66 7.53 -0.66
N GLY A 450 -5.77 7.16 0.25
CA GLY A 450 -5.71 7.72 1.60
C GLY A 450 -4.85 6.90 2.55
N ASN A 451 -5.13 7.01 3.84
CA ASN A 451 -4.49 6.19 4.87
C ASN A 451 -4.99 4.74 4.76
N ASN A 452 -4.14 3.88 4.21
CA ASN A 452 -4.49 2.48 3.90
C ASN A 452 -5.02 1.69 5.11
N PRO A 453 -4.43 1.73 6.33
CA PRO A 453 -4.99 1.04 7.48
C PRO A 453 -6.44 1.41 7.79
N ARG A 454 -6.78 2.71 7.66
CA ARG A 454 -8.17 3.15 7.92
C ARG A 454 -9.13 2.65 6.85
N TYR A 455 -8.78 2.84 5.62
CA TYR A 455 -9.61 2.46 4.48
C TYR A 455 -9.80 0.95 4.35
N ASN A 456 -8.71 0.21 4.49
CA ASN A 456 -8.79 -1.25 4.43
C ASN A 456 -9.51 -1.78 5.68
N GLY A 457 -9.40 -1.10 6.81
CA GLY A 457 -10.15 -1.39 8.03
C GLY A 457 -11.67 -1.31 7.82
N ASP A 458 -12.14 -0.21 7.21
CA ASP A 458 -13.57 -0.04 6.88
C ASP A 458 -14.09 -1.21 6.00
N GLN A 459 -13.28 -1.66 5.05
CA GLN A 459 -13.63 -2.78 4.17
C GLN A 459 -13.60 -4.13 4.90
N VAL A 460 -12.62 -4.35 5.78
CA VAL A 460 -12.52 -5.56 6.62
C VAL A 460 -13.72 -5.67 7.56
N GLU A 461 -14.10 -4.57 8.21
CA GLU A 461 -15.28 -4.51 9.07
C GLU A 461 -16.56 -4.84 8.29
N PHE A 462 -16.74 -4.22 7.10
CA PHE A 462 -17.86 -4.52 6.23
C PHE A 462 -17.90 -5.99 5.78
N VAL A 463 -16.76 -6.58 5.43
CA VAL A 463 -16.68 -8.02 5.07
C VAL A 463 -17.08 -8.88 6.27
N THR A 464 -16.53 -8.62 7.45
CA THR A 464 -16.84 -9.40 8.65
C THR A 464 -18.33 -9.27 9.04
N GLU A 465 -18.87 -8.05 9.05
CA GLU A 465 -20.31 -7.82 9.30
C GLU A 465 -21.20 -8.55 8.28
N THR A 466 -20.79 -8.55 7.01
CA THR A 466 -21.49 -9.25 5.94
C THR A 466 -21.54 -10.75 6.22
N LEU A 467 -20.41 -11.35 6.62
CA LEU A 467 -20.34 -12.78 6.94
C LEU A 467 -21.18 -13.13 8.18
N VAL A 468 -21.18 -12.25 9.20
CA VAL A 468 -22.09 -12.41 10.37
C VAL A 468 -23.55 -12.34 9.92
N TYR A 469 -23.91 -11.38 9.07
CA TYR A 469 -25.27 -11.27 8.52
C TYR A 469 -25.70 -12.56 7.79
N LEU A 470 -24.83 -13.14 6.96
CA LEU A 470 -25.10 -14.38 6.26
C LEU A 470 -25.39 -15.53 7.25
N ARG A 471 -24.51 -15.70 8.23
CA ARG A 471 -24.66 -16.74 9.27
C ARG A 471 -25.99 -16.58 10.03
N ASP A 472 -26.30 -15.37 10.48
CA ASP A 472 -27.49 -15.10 11.27
C ASP A 472 -28.81 -15.28 10.49
N HIS A 473 -28.75 -15.20 9.14
CA HIS A 473 -29.88 -15.42 8.22
C HIS A 473 -29.83 -16.77 7.51
N GLU A 474 -28.89 -17.65 7.92
CA GLU A 474 -28.71 -18.99 7.34
C GLU A 474 -28.43 -18.98 5.83
N TYR A 475 -27.72 -17.96 5.32
CA TYR A 475 -27.14 -17.97 3.99
C TYR A 475 -25.66 -18.37 4.07
N ASP A 476 -25.16 -19.03 3.00
CA ASP A 476 -23.77 -19.45 2.91
C ASP A 476 -23.10 -19.09 1.57
N VAL A 477 -23.87 -18.50 0.66
CA VAL A 477 -23.37 -17.99 -0.61
C VAL A 477 -23.79 -16.55 -0.81
N ILE A 478 -22.81 -15.69 -1.11
CA ILE A 478 -23.00 -14.27 -1.43
C ILE A 478 -22.24 -13.91 -2.72
N GLU A 479 -22.92 -13.21 -3.61
CA GLU A 479 -22.33 -12.71 -4.84
C GLU A 479 -22.93 -11.33 -5.18
N VAL A 480 -22.07 -10.35 -5.48
CA VAL A 480 -22.54 -9.04 -5.90
C VAL A 480 -23.32 -9.13 -7.21
N THR A 481 -24.39 -8.33 -7.33
CA THR A 481 -25.17 -8.28 -8.56
C THR A 481 -24.42 -7.50 -9.66
N PRO A 482 -24.58 -7.87 -10.96
CA PRO A 482 -23.98 -7.11 -12.06
C PRO A 482 -24.35 -5.63 -12.06
N ALA A 483 -25.57 -5.30 -11.63
CA ALA A 483 -26.05 -3.90 -11.56
C ALA A 483 -25.31 -3.09 -10.48
N ALA A 484 -25.04 -3.69 -9.31
CA ALA A 484 -24.29 -3.03 -8.22
C ALA A 484 -22.83 -2.84 -8.60
N GLU A 485 -22.18 -3.88 -9.17
CA GLU A 485 -20.81 -3.81 -9.68
C GLU A 485 -20.66 -2.72 -10.76
N ALA A 486 -21.54 -2.72 -11.76
CA ALA A 486 -21.49 -1.75 -12.85
C ALA A 486 -21.62 -0.32 -12.32
N ARG A 487 -22.59 -0.06 -11.42
CA ARG A 487 -22.81 1.25 -10.80
C ARG A 487 -21.59 1.75 -10.03
N TRP A 488 -20.94 0.88 -9.24
CA TRP A 488 -19.75 1.24 -8.48
C TRP A 488 -18.55 1.50 -9.41
N THR A 489 -18.34 0.62 -10.38
CA THR A 489 -17.25 0.76 -11.37
C THR A 489 -17.40 2.06 -12.18
N GLU A 490 -18.61 2.39 -12.63
CA GLU A 490 -18.90 3.65 -13.33
C GLU A 490 -18.63 4.87 -12.44
N MET A 491 -18.99 4.80 -11.16
CA MET A 491 -18.70 5.87 -10.20
C MET A 491 -17.19 6.08 -10.04
N VAL A 492 -16.39 5.01 -9.97
CA VAL A 492 -14.93 5.08 -9.91
C VAL A 492 -14.35 5.64 -11.20
N ASP A 493 -14.76 5.13 -12.36
CA ASP A 493 -14.29 5.60 -13.68
C ASP A 493 -14.65 7.09 -13.90
N SER A 494 -15.87 7.50 -13.54
CA SER A 494 -16.30 8.90 -13.63
C SER A 494 -15.56 9.79 -12.63
N GLY A 495 -15.25 9.27 -11.46
CA GLY A 495 -14.49 10.00 -10.44
C GLY A 495 -13.03 10.22 -10.82
N ALA A 496 -12.47 9.39 -11.68
CA ALA A 496 -11.08 9.49 -12.12
C ALA A 496 -10.74 10.83 -12.80
N GLN A 497 -11.71 11.48 -13.46
CA GLN A 497 -11.52 12.80 -14.08
C GLN A 497 -11.28 13.92 -13.04
N TYR A 498 -11.71 13.71 -11.79
CA TYR A 498 -11.54 14.66 -10.69
C TYR A 498 -10.33 14.28 -9.80
N SER A 499 -9.62 13.20 -10.14
CA SER A 499 -8.41 12.82 -9.42
C SER A 499 -7.28 13.78 -9.75
N SER A 500 -6.50 14.18 -8.74
CA SER A 500 -5.25 14.89 -8.93
C SER A 500 -4.18 14.03 -9.62
N PHE A 501 -4.32 12.69 -9.57
CA PHE A 501 -3.38 11.79 -10.23
C PHE A 501 -3.55 11.84 -11.75
N GLY A 502 -2.45 12.12 -12.46
CA GLY A 502 -2.41 12.12 -13.92
C GLY A 502 -2.47 10.70 -14.49
N LYS A 503 -2.94 10.58 -15.74
CA LYS A 503 -2.99 9.30 -16.47
C LYS A 503 -1.62 8.63 -16.67
N ILE A 504 -0.53 9.35 -16.40
CA ILE A 504 0.85 8.86 -16.40
C ILE A 504 1.20 8.14 -15.09
N SER A 505 0.38 8.26 -14.04
CA SER A 505 0.59 7.60 -12.76
C SER A 505 0.35 6.10 -12.83
N TYR A 506 1.07 5.34 -12.03
CA TYR A 506 0.86 3.90 -11.85
C TYR A 506 -0.54 3.57 -11.32
N TYR A 507 -1.24 4.53 -10.73
CA TYR A 507 -2.66 4.40 -10.34
C TYR A 507 -3.62 4.18 -11.51
N PHE A 508 -3.14 4.41 -12.74
CA PHE A 508 -3.82 4.07 -14.00
C PHE A 508 -3.20 2.84 -14.68
N GLY A 509 -2.34 2.08 -14.01
CA GLY A 509 -1.61 0.95 -14.60
C GLY A 509 -0.57 1.38 -15.64
N SER A 510 -0.12 2.66 -15.62
CA SER A 510 0.71 3.24 -16.68
C SER A 510 2.14 2.73 -16.72
N ASN A 511 2.62 2.14 -15.64
CA ASN A 511 3.97 1.62 -15.51
C ASN A 511 4.14 0.19 -16.02
N ILE A 512 3.04 -0.53 -16.29
CA ILE A 512 3.07 -1.92 -16.77
C ILE A 512 2.69 -1.97 -18.25
N PRO A 513 3.59 -2.42 -19.15
CA PRO A 513 3.27 -2.58 -20.55
C PRO A 513 2.10 -3.55 -20.77
N GLY A 514 1.16 -3.16 -21.63
CA GLY A 514 -0.01 -3.98 -21.96
C GLY A 514 -1.14 -4.01 -20.93
N LYS A 515 -0.93 -3.45 -19.73
CA LYS A 515 -2.00 -3.35 -18.73
C LYS A 515 -3.06 -2.34 -19.17
N PRO A 516 -4.37 -2.64 -19.01
CA PRO A 516 -5.44 -1.69 -19.30
C PRO A 516 -5.27 -0.38 -18.51
N ARG A 517 -5.48 0.74 -19.21
CA ARG A 517 -5.38 2.09 -18.62
C ARG A 517 -6.67 2.44 -17.91
N LYS A 518 -6.83 1.93 -16.70
CA LYS A 518 -7.99 2.14 -15.85
C LYS A 518 -7.57 2.73 -14.52
N TYR A 519 -8.41 3.56 -13.93
CA TYR A 519 -8.18 4.07 -12.60
C TYR A 519 -8.39 2.95 -11.58
N LEU A 520 -7.42 2.76 -10.70
CA LEU A 520 -7.36 1.60 -9.79
C LEU A 520 -7.68 1.95 -8.33
N LEU A 521 -8.01 3.22 -8.06
CA LEU A 521 -8.37 3.71 -6.74
C LEU A 521 -9.81 4.18 -6.70
N ASN A 522 -10.34 4.43 -5.49
CA ASN A 522 -11.62 5.11 -5.29
C ASN A 522 -11.39 6.61 -5.03
N SER A 523 -11.57 7.46 -6.04
CA SER A 523 -11.48 8.92 -5.91
C SER A 523 -12.61 9.54 -5.08
N GLY A 524 -13.65 8.77 -4.76
CA GLY A 524 -14.79 9.24 -3.94
C GLY A 524 -14.51 9.30 -2.45
N GLY A 525 -13.38 8.74 -2.01
CA GLY A 525 -12.98 8.71 -0.61
C GLY A 525 -13.92 7.86 0.28
N ARG A 526 -13.64 7.88 1.57
CA ARG A 526 -14.44 7.18 2.61
C ARG A 526 -15.92 7.62 2.63
N PRO A 527 -16.28 8.91 2.44
CA PRO A 527 -17.69 9.31 2.47
C PRO A 527 -18.58 8.58 1.45
N LYS A 528 -18.07 8.32 0.23
CA LYS A 528 -18.83 7.55 -0.77
C LYS A 528 -18.87 6.06 -0.44
N LEU A 529 -17.79 5.52 0.13
CA LEU A 529 -17.75 4.15 0.60
C LEU A 529 -18.79 3.93 1.71
N PHE A 530 -18.80 4.74 2.75
CA PHE A 530 -19.76 4.64 3.85
C PHE A 530 -21.20 4.79 3.39
N LYS A 531 -21.48 5.78 2.53
CA LYS A 531 -22.82 5.97 1.99
C LYS A 531 -23.35 4.71 1.29
N GLU A 532 -22.50 4.01 0.54
CA GLU A 532 -22.93 2.79 -0.15
C GLU A 532 -22.99 1.59 0.80
N ILE A 533 -22.10 1.48 1.80
CA ILE A 533 -22.17 0.50 2.86
C ILE A 533 -23.49 0.66 3.66
N ASP A 534 -23.84 1.88 4.06
CA ASP A 534 -25.09 2.17 4.77
C ASP A 534 -26.31 1.81 3.92
N ARG A 535 -26.25 2.07 2.62
CA ARG A 535 -27.31 1.66 1.70
C ARG A 535 -27.45 0.13 1.65
N VAL A 536 -26.34 -0.60 1.56
CA VAL A 536 -26.35 -2.07 1.58
C VAL A 536 -27.05 -2.58 2.85
N ARG A 537 -26.66 -2.05 4.00
CA ARG A 537 -27.28 -2.40 5.30
C ARG A 537 -28.78 -2.08 5.33
N ALA A 538 -29.16 -0.87 4.91
CA ALA A 538 -30.55 -0.39 4.92
C ALA A 538 -31.47 -1.18 3.96
N THR A 539 -30.93 -1.78 2.92
CA THR A 539 -31.68 -2.58 1.92
C THR A 539 -31.55 -4.09 2.13
N ALA A 540 -31.12 -4.53 3.32
CA ALA A 540 -30.91 -5.95 3.61
C ALA A 540 -30.09 -6.67 2.52
N TYR A 541 -28.98 -6.06 2.11
CA TYR A 541 -28.03 -6.59 1.13
C TYR A 541 -28.58 -6.76 -0.30
N GLU A 542 -29.59 -5.97 -0.73
CA GLU A 542 -30.18 -6.03 -2.09
C GLU A 542 -29.13 -5.95 -3.21
N ALA A 543 -27.96 -5.33 -2.96
CA ALA A 543 -26.84 -5.26 -3.89
C ALA A 543 -26.20 -6.63 -4.18
N PHE A 544 -26.55 -7.66 -3.41
CA PHE A 544 -26.03 -9.02 -3.50
C PHE A 544 -27.13 -10.03 -3.76
N ARG A 545 -26.75 -11.15 -4.36
CA ARG A 545 -27.52 -12.37 -4.37
C ARG A 545 -27.08 -13.22 -3.19
N LEU A 546 -28.01 -13.55 -2.32
CA LEU A 546 -27.80 -14.40 -1.17
C LEU A 546 -28.52 -15.73 -1.39
N SER A 547 -27.86 -16.85 -1.14
CA SER A 547 -28.45 -18.18 -1.30
C SER A 547 -27.84 -19.17 -0.31
N ARG A 548 -28.45 -20.37 -0.23
CA ARG A 548 -27.88 -21.54 0.42
C ARG A 548 -27.24 -22.42 -0.66
N SER A 549 -26.10 -23.01 -0.33
CA SER A 549 -25.51 -24.09 -1.11
C SER A 549 -26.47 -25.30 -1.09
N GLY A 550 -26.52 -26.04 -2.15
CA GLY A 550 -27.45 -27.15 -2.32
C GLY A 550 -27.15 -28.37 -1.45
#